data_90c60a16a5eeaf899b8e435f453df84e
#
_entry.id   90c60a16a5eeaf899b8e435f453df84e
#
_cell.length_a   1.000
_cell.length_b   1.000
_cell.length_c   1.000
_cell.angle_alpha   90.00
_cell.angle_beta   90.00
_cell.angle_gamma   90.00
#
_symmetry.space_group_name_H-M   'P 1'
#
loop_
_entity.id
_entity.type
_entity.pdbx_description
1 polymer ?
#
loop_
_entity_poly.entity_id
_entity_poly.type
_entity_poly.pdbx_seq_one_letter_code
_entity_poly.pdbx_strand_id
1 'polypeptide(L)'
;MKIEKYLVLNKYFLRLFGEEDNRGLLRYLKSVEEGERDGLTNFAINLMTKEGVRLPKDELKRYDQNIQEYLRKINQSRPERIRLKYFQYLAVLFTEIFLDRLKNRKWEFLAELNDFVNSNSLEKKVRETVGEFTEEDLKKLAFWMATGSGKTLIMHINYLQFLMYKPFEPDNILLITPNEGLSKQHYEEMQKSGIPCRLYSESGSSSGQREHEVLIIEITKLAENTRGRGRSIHISAFEGENLIFVDEGHRGKRSEEKKWAKLRDKLIERGFAFEYSATFGQILDKEDILKEYAKAIIFDYSYKHFYLDGYGKDFWVLNIKNSKIDDFTEMAFCANLLDFYQQLLVYEEKRGIAKEYNIEKPLWIFVGSTVSGKNIDSDIVKVLDLIRNSLNRDWLKERIEKILNGEFKNEKGEDIFRHKFERLRRGFDLEDLYEKVFNGRGKLRILEIKRAEGEFGLRLGENAYFGVVNIGDVSAFKKLLKEKGFEIEQDAISDSLFDSIKRENSTINVLIGSKKFIEGWDTWRVSCMGLLNIGKGEGPQIIQLFGRGVRLKGKNLSLKRSGNPEISTLETLNIYGISADYI
;
A
#
# COMPACT_ATOMS: atom_id res chain seq x y z
N MET A 1 14.85 -18.19 -4.48
CA MET A 1 15.49 -17.68 -5.74
C MET A 1 15.66 -16.17 -5.61
N LYS A 2 16.83 -15.59 -5.94
CA LYS A 2 16.98 -14.13 -5.95
C LYS A 2 16.37 -13.58 -7.25
N ILE A 3 15.11 -13.20 -7.21
CA ILE A 3 14.30 -12.73 -8.35
C ILE A 3 14.95 -11.52 -9.04
N GLU A 4 15.57 -10.63 -8.28
CA GLU A 4 16.31 -9.45 -8.77
C GLU A 4 17.33 -9.79 -9.88
N LYS A 5 17.85 -11.03 -9.91
CA LYS A 5 18.78 -11.48 -10.96
C LYS A 5 18.13 -11.61 -12.34
N TYR A 6 16.83 -11.84 -12.38
CA TYR A 6 16.07 -12.09 -13.61
C TYR A 6 15.46 -10.82 -14.22
N LEU A 7 15.46 -9.67 -13.53
CA LEU A 7 14.87 -8.43 -14.02
C LEU A 7 15.74 -7.81 -15.14
N VAL A 8 15.69 -8.42 -16.33
CA VAL A 8 16.61 -8.09 -17.43
C VAL A 8 16.38 -6.69 -17.96
N LEU A 9 15.13 -6.24 -18.10
CA LEU A 9 14.84 -4.87 -18.54
C LEU A 9 15.41 -3.84 -17.54
N ASN A 10 15.17 -4.02 -16.25
CA ASN A 10 15.72 -3.14 -15.22
C ASN A 10 17.25 -3.09 -15.28
N LYS A 11 17.92 -4.25 -15.41
CA LYS A 11 19.38 -4.32 -15.53
C LYS A 11 19.93 -3.62 -16.76
N TYR A 12 19.21 -3.70 -17.89
CA TYR A 12 19.60 -2.96 -19.07
C TYR A 12 19.64 -1.45 -18.82
N PHE A 13 18.59 -0.92 -18.16
CA PHE A 13 18.54 0.51 -17.80
C PHE A 13 19.64 0.89 -16.79
N LEU A 14 19.89 0.07 -15.78
CA LEU A 14 21.00 0.31 -14.84
C LEU A 14 22.36 0.37 -15.54
N ARG A 15 22.59 -0.49 -16.53
CA ARG A 15 23.82 -0.48 -17.32
C ARG A 15 24.01 0.79 -18.13
N LEU A 16 22.93 1.47 -18.56
CA LEU A 16 23.04 2.78 -19.20
C LEU A 16 23.66 3.83 -18.26
N PHE A 17 23.51 3.64 -16.95
CA PHE A 17 24.09 4.50 -15.91
C PHE A 17 25.36 3.92 -15.28
N GLY A 18 25.98 2.90 -15.89
CA GLY A 18 27.22 2.30 -15.45
C GLY A 18 27.10 1.39 -14.23
N GLU A 19 25.90 0.86 -13.95
CA GLU A 19 25.64 0.00 -12.81
C GLU A 19 25.17 -1.41 -13.23
N GLU A 20 25.45 -2.39 -12.38
CA GLU A 20 25.01 -3.77 -12.58
C GLU A 20 23.78 -4.13 -11.75
N ASP A 21 23.56 -3.43 -10.64
CA ASP A 21 22.43 -3.60 -9.75
C ASP A 21 21.84 -2.26 -9.28
N ASN A 22 20.62 -2.29 -8.77
CA ASN A 22 19.91 -1.11 -8.26
C ASN A 22 20.67 -0.39 -7.12
N ARG A 23 21.47 -1.10 -6.34
CA ARG A 23 22.08 -0.54 -5.12
C ARG A 23 23.11 0.54 -5.44
N GLY A 24 23.87 0.38 -6.50
CA GLY A 24 24.86 1.36 -6.92
C GLY A 24 24.22 2.70 -7.23
N LEU A 25 23.26 2.70 -8.16
CA LEU A 25 22.59 3.92 -8.62
C LEU A 25 21.74 4.57 -7.52
N LEU A 26 20.99 3.76 -6.74
CA LEU A 26 20.19 4.24 -5.62
C LEU A 26 21.06 4.90 -4.54
N ARG A 27 22.19 4.29 -4.17
CA ARG A 27 23.14 4.88 -3.20
C ARG A 27 23.73 6.19 -3.70
N TYR A 28 24.08 6.25 -4.97
CA TYR A 28 24.66 7.42 -5.58
C TYR A 28 23.72 8.63 -5.48
N LEU A 29 22.43 8.47 -5.81
CA LEU A 29 21.47 9.55 -5.77
C LEU A 29 20.81 9.80 -4.40
N LYS A 30 20.86 8.85 -3.48
CA LYS A 30 20.24 8.99 -2.14
C LYS A 30 20.75 10.18 -1.34
N SER A 31 22.02 10.53 -1.52
CA SER A 31 22.69 11.67 -0.84
C SER A 31 22.50 12.99 -1.56
N VAL A 32 21.94 13.00 -2.77
CA VAL A 32 21.69 14.21 -3.53
C VAL A 32 20.44 14.90 -3.01
N GLU A 33 20.57 16.17 -2.63
CA GLU A 33 19.45 16.98 -2.20
C GLU A 33 18.46 17.25 -3.34
N GLU A 34 17.18 17.23 -3.00
CA GLU A 34 16.11 17.60 -3.93
C GLU A 34 16.23 19.09 -4.27
N GLY A 35 16.23 19.43 -5.53
CA GLY A 35 16.33 20.82 -5.97
C GLY A 35 16.69 20.94 -7.43
N GLU A 36 16.77 22.20 -7.88
CA GLU A 36 17.07 22.58 -9.25
C GLU A 36 18.19 23.61 -9.26
N ARG A 37 19.07 23.50 -10.23
CA ARG A 37 20.14 24.46 -10.51
C ARG A 37 20.33 24.58 -12.01
N ASP A 38 20.42 25.81 -12.51
CA ASP A 38 20.65 26.13 -13.93
C ASP A 38 19.60 25.45 -14.86
N GLY A 39 18.33 25.34 -14.40
CA GLY A 39 17.23 24.74 -15.15
C GLY A 39 17.25 23.21 -15.23
N LEU A 40 18.07 22.56 -14.39
CA LEU A 40 18.15 21.10 -14.28
C LEU A 40 17.98 20.67 -12.83
N THR A 41 17.43 19.46 -12.64
CA THR A 41 17.38 18.87 -11.31
C THR A 41 18.79 18.50 -10.82
N ASN A 42 19.00 18.59 -9.50
CA ASN A 42 20.25 18.13 -8.91
C ASN A 42 20.54 16.65 -9.23
N PHE A 43 19.50 15.83 -9.43
CA PHE A 43 19.65 14.43 -9.85
C PHE A 43 20.25 14.32 -11.24
N ALA A 44 19.75 15.09 -12.22
CA ALA A 44 20.29 15.11 -13.58
C ALA A 44 21.75 15.58 -13.60
N ILE A 45 22.06 16.68 -12.89
CA ILE A 45 23.41 17.23 -12.81
C ILE A 45 24.40 16.17 -12.28
N ASN A 46 24.02 15.46 -11.22
CA ASN A 46 24.86 14.40 -10.66
C ASN A 46 25.01 13.22 -11.64
N LEU A 47 23.94 12.80 -12.31
CA LEU A 47 24.02 11.72 -13.30
C LEU A 47 24.89 12.09 -14.50
N MET A 48 24.89 13.36 -14.96
CA MET A 48 25.75 13.83 -16.04
C MET A 48 27.25 13.82 -15.71
N THR A 49 27.58 13.85 -14.42
CA THR A 49 28.96 13.81 -13.92
C THR A 49 29.39 12.44 -13.44
N LYS A 50 28.46 11.50 -13.33
CA LYS A 50 28.75 10.13 -12.90
C LYS A 50 29.57 9.38 -13.95
N GLU A 51 30.67 8.76 -13.52
CA GLU A 51 31.44 7.85 -14.37
C GLU A 51 30.63 6.63 -14.83
N GLY A 52 30.89 6.18 -16.05
CA GLY A 52 30.25 4.99 -16.63
C GLY A 52 28.85 5.22 -17.22
N VAL A 53 28.29 6.42 -17.13
CA VAL A 53 27.02 6.76 -17.80
C VAL A 53 27.23 6.76 -19.32
N ARG A 54 26.39 6.01 -20.02
CA ARG A 54 26.46 5.80 -21.48
C ARG A 54 25.47 6.67 -22.26
N LEU A 55 24.57 7.36 -21.56
CA LEU A 55 23.64 8.31 -22.18
C LEU A 55 24.35 9.61 -22.53
N PRO A 56 24.11 10.16 -23.75
CA PRO A 56 24.54 11.48 -24.09
C PRO A 56 24.00 12.53 -23.11
N LYS A 57 24.85 13.49 -22.73
CA LYS A 57 24.46 14.55 -21.78
C LYS A 57 23.28 15.39 -22.28
N ASP A 58 23.21 15.62 -23.58
CA ASP A 58 22.12 16.39 -24.19
C ASP A 58 20.78 15.64 -24.13
N GLU A 59 20.80 14.32 -24.31
CA GLU A 59 19.61 13.50 -24.11
C GLU A 59 19.13 13.54 -22.65
N LEU A 60 20.06 13.35 -21.71
CA LEU A 60 19.73 13.40 -20.28
C LEU A 60 19.18 14.76 -19.86
N LYS A 61 19.74 15.86 -20.41
CA LYS A 61 19.22 17.21 -20.21
C LYS A 61 17.79 17.36 -20.73
N ARG A 62 17.52 16.88 -21.93
CA ARG A 62 16.19 16.92 -22.54
C ARG A 62 15.19 16.12 -21.70
N TYR A 63 15.53 14.91 -21.27
CA TYR A 63 14.68 14.08 -20.42
C TYR A 63 14.37 14.74 -19.07
N ASP A 64 15.38 15.35 -18.45
CA ASP A 64 15.19 16.07 -17.18
C ASP A 64 14.23 17.26 -17.33
N GLN A 65 14.38 18.04 -18.42
CA GLN A 65 13.47 19.16 -18.71
C GLN A 65 12.02 18.70 -18.94
N ASN A 66 11.83 17.59 -19.64
CA ASN A 66 10.50 16.99 -19.81
C ASN A 66 9.89 16.56 -18.46
N ILE A 67 10.69 15.90 -17.61
CA ILE A 67 10.25 15.46 -16.26
C ILE A 67 9.83 16.66 -15.42
N GLN A 68 10.58 17.76 -15.45
CA GLN A 68 10.23 18.99 -14.76
C GLN A 68 8.91 19.59 -15.30
N GLU A 69 8.68 19.54 -16.61
CA GLU A 69 7.45 20.02 -17.22
C GLU A 69 6.24 19.19 -16.77
N TYR A 70 6.36 17.85 -16.74
CA TYR A 70 5.28 16.99 -16.23
C TYR A 70 4.96 17.31 -14.77
N LEU A 71 6.00 17.47 -13.95
CA LEU A 71 5.82 17.78 -12.54
C LEU A 71 5.19 19.17 -12.34
N ARG A 72 5.55 20.15 -13.19
CA ARG A 72 4.93 21.48 -13.18
C ARG A 72 3.44 21.40 -13.50
N LYS A 73 3.05 20.64 -14.54
CA LYS A 73 1.62 20.42 -14.89
C LYS A 73 0.84 19.80 -13.74
N ILE A 74 1.36 18.76 -13.12
CA ILE A 74 0.73 18.10 -11.97
C ILE A 74 0.58 19.08 -10.78
N ASN A 75 1.58 19.93 -10.54
CA ASN A 75 1.58 20.88 -9.43
C ASN A 75 0.68 22.09 -9.64
N GLN A 76 0.23 22.38 -10.85
CA GLN A 76 -0.67 23.52 -11.13
C GLN A 76 -2.01 23.42 -10.40
N SER A 77 -2.53 22.21 -10.24
CA SER A 77 -3.83 21.95 -9.63
C SER A 77 -3.75 21.48 -8.17
N ARG A 78 -2.54 21.31 -7.63
CA ARG A 78 -2.34 20.82 -6.26
C ARG A 78 -2.14 21.95 -5.26
N PRO A 79 -2.76 21.87 -4.06
CA PRO A 79 -2.54 22.86 -3.01
C PRO A 79 -1.11 22.81 -2.45
N GLU A 80 -0.49 21.62 -2.42
CA GLU A 80 0.88 21.41 -1.96
C GLU A 80 1.76 20.97 -3.13
N ARG A 81 2.91 21.63 -3.29
CA ARG A 81 3.88 21.28 -4.33
C ARG A 81 4.56 19.95 -4.01
N ILE A 82 4.45 19.01 -4.94
CA ILE A 82 5.17 17.74 -4.91
C ILE A 82 6.54 17.91 -5.54
N ARG A 83 7.56 17.29 -4.91
CA ARG A 83 8.90 17.09 -5.47
C ARG A 83 9.18 15.61 -5.58
N LEU A 84 9.85 15.20 -6.64
CA LEU A 84 10.25 13.81 -6.80
C LEU A 84 11.38 13.46 -5.83
N LYS A 85 11.25 12.31 -5.18
CA LYS A 85 12.35 11.65 -4.49
C LYS A 85 13.28 11.02 -5.54
N TYR A 86 14.55 10.82 -5.21
CA TYR A 86 15.55 10.31 -6.14
C TYR A 86 15.12 9.00 -6.85
N PHE A 87 14.47 8.09 -6.14
CA PHE A 87 13.98 6.84 -6.73
C PHE A 87 12.77 7.04 -7.63
N GLN A 88 11.89 8.00 -7.32
CA GLN A 88 10.78 8.39 -8.19
C GLN A 88 11.31 9.03 -9.48
N TYR A 89 12.31 9.89 -9.35
CA TYR A 89 12.98 10.49 -10.48
C TYR A 89 13.59 9.42 -11.41
N LEU A 90 14.29 8.42 -10.86
CA LEU A 90 14.85 7.33 -11.65
C LEU A 90 13.76 6.49 -12.35
N ALA A 91 12.67 6.16 -11.67
CA ALA A 91 11.56 5.42 -12.28
C ALA A 91 10.97 6.17 -13.49
N VAL A 92 10.77 7.47 -13.33
CA VAL A 92 10.29 8.35 -14.41
C VAL A 92 11.32 8.50 -15.53
N LEU A 93 12.60 8.67 -15.20
CA LEU A 93 13.69 8.81 -16.17
C LEU A 93 13.86 7.53 -17.03
N PHE A 94 13.77 6.34 -16.43
CA PHE A 94 13.84 5.09 -17.18
C PHE A 94 12.67 4.96 -18.15
N THR A 95 11.48 5.39 -17.72
CA THR A 95 10.30 5.42 -18.60
C THR A 95 10.45 6.42 -19.73
N GLU A 96 11.03 7.60 -19.46
CA GLU A 96 11.30 8.64 -20.45
C GLU A 96 12.19 8.08 -21.57
N ILE A 97 13.30 7.44 -21.18
CA ILE A 97 14.24 6.81 -22.13
C ILE A 97 13.56 5.68 -22.91
N PHE A 98 12.75 4.85 -22.25
CA PHE A 98 12.05 3.74 -22.88
C PHE A 98 11.08 4.23 -23.97
N LEU A 99 10.23 5.21 -23.63
CA LEU A 99 9.21 5.73 -24.55
C LEU A 99 9.84 6.48 -25.72
N ASP A 100 10.92 7.24 -25.48
CA ASP A 100 11.68 7.90 -26.54
C ASP A 100 12.24 6.86 -27.54
N ARG A 101 12.88 5.81 -27.04
CA ARG A 101 13.42 4.74 -27.86
C ARG A 101 12.34 3.95 -28.58
N LEU A 102 11.24 3.63 -27.91
CA LEU A 102 10.10 2.94 -28.50
C LEU A 102 9.50 3.75 -29.66
N LYS A 103 9.37 5.07 -29.52
CA LYS A 103 8.82 5.95 -30.55
C LYS A 103 9.76 6.17 -31.72
N ASN A 104 11.03 6.52 -31.43
CA ASN A 104 11.94 7.08 -32.43
C ASN A 104 12.89 6.06 -33.04
N ARG A 105 13.17 4.91 -32.35
CA ARG A 105 14.13 3.91 -32.81
C ARG A 105 13.81 2.49 -32.31
N LYS A 106 12.56 2.07 -32.47
CA LYS A 106 12.02 0.80 -31.94
C LYS A 106 12.89 -0.41 -32.27
N TRP A 107 13.29 -0.54 -33.54
CA TRP A 107 14.03 -1.72 -34.01
C TRP A 107 15.47 -1.76 -33.50
N GLU A 108 16.13 -0.61 -33.46
CA GLU A 108 17.46 -0.48 -32.85
C GLU A 108 17.39 -0.79 -31.35
N PHE A 109 16.37 -0.27 -30.67
CA PHE A 109 16.16 -0.53 -29.26
C PHE A 109 15.91 -2.02 -28.97
N LEU A 110 15.12 -2.70 -29.80
CA LEU A 110 14.89 -4.14 -29.66
C LEU A 110 16.20 -4.93 -29.87
N ALA A 111 17.01 -4.54 -30.85
CA ALA A 111 18.34 -5.14 -31.07
C ALA A 111 19.27 -4.91 -29.87
N GLU A 112 19.35 -3.68 -29.32
CA GLU A 112 20.14 -3.36 -28.11
C GLU A 112 19.72 -4.22 -26.89
N LEU A 113 18.42 -4.46 -26.70
CA LEU A 113 17.91 -5.33 -25.63
C LEU A 113 18.34 -6.79 -25.84
N ASN A 114 18.28 -7.29 -27.08
CA ASN A 114 18.68 -8.65 -27.39
C ASN A 114 20.19 -8.86 -27.32
N ASP A 115 20.98 -7.89 -27.75
CA ASP A 115 22.43 -7.88 -27.56
C ASP A 115 22.78 -7.93 -26.06
N PHE A 116 22.03 -7.20 -25.23
CA PHE A 116 22.20 -7.25 -23.79
C PHE A 116 21.83 -8.61 -23.19
N VAL A 117 20.73 -9.23 -23.62
CA VAL A 117 20.33 -10.58 -23.18
C VAL A 117 21.39 -11.59 -23.54
N ASN A 118 21.94 -11.53 -24.77
CA ASN A 118 22.92 -12.48 -25.28
C ASN A 118 24.35 -12.21 -24.77
N SER A 119 24.58 -11.08 -24.12
CA SER A 119 25.88 -10.72 -23.58
C SER A 119 26.29 -11.59 -22.39
N ASN A 120 27.61 -11.66 -22.14
CA ASN A 120 28.18 -12.35 -20.96
C ASN A 120 27.90 -11.61 -19.64
N SER A 121 27.22 -10.47 -19.69
CA SER A 121 26.83 -9.70 -18.47
C SER A 121 25.73 -10.40 -17.68
N LEU A 122 25.00 -11.34 -18.27
CA LEU A 122 23.97 -12.12 -17.60
C LEU A 122 24.41 -13.58 -17.40
N GLU A 123 24.04 -14.14 -16.25
CA GLU A 123 24.26 -15.58 -15.97
C GLU A 123 23.58 -16.44 -17.06
N LYS A 124 24.21 -17.53 -17.50
CA LYS A 124 23.66 -18.44 -18.53
C LYS A 124 22.22 -18.87 -18.22
N LYS A 125 21.93 -19.21 -16.95
CA LYS A 125 20.60 -19.61 -16.50
C LYS A 125 19.56 -18.50 -16.69
N VAL A 126 19.93 -17.23 -16.48
CA VAL A 126 19.04 -16.09 -16.68
C VAL A 126 18.70 -15.93 -18.17
N ARG A 127 19.70 -16.01 -19.04
CA ARG A 127 19.53 -15.94 -20.50
C ARG A 127 18.59 -17.02 -21.02
N GLU A 128 18.81 -18.26 -20.60
CA GLU A 128 17.99 -19.42 -21.00
C GLU A 128 16.54 -19.30 -20.50
N THR A 129 16.33 -18.79 -19.28
CA THR A 129 14.99 -18.62 -18.71
C THR A 129 14.23 -17.48 -19.36
N VAL A 130 14.85 -16.31 -19.56
CA VAL A 130 14.18 -15.09 -20.03
C VAL A 130 14.02 -15.12 -21.56
N GLY A 131 15.04 -15.52 -22.29
CA GLY A 131 15.09 -15.50 -23.75
C GLY A 131 15.09 -14.08 -24.35
N GLU A 132 15.10 -14.00 -25.67
CA GLU A 132 15.13 -12.73 -26.39
C GLU A 132 13.83 -11.94 -26.27
N PHE A 133 13.93 -10.62 -26.38
CA PHE A 133 12.79 -9.71 -26.45
C PHE A 133 12.15 -9.79 -27.84
N THR A 134 10.83 -9.68 -27.85
CA THR A 134 9.99 -9.53 -29.05
C THR A 134 9.30 -8.16 -29.03
N GLU A 135 8.63 -7.79 -30.10
CA GLU A 135 7.82 -6.56 -30.12
C GLU A 135 6.71 -6.56 -29.07
N GLU A 136 6.13 -7.72 -28.79
CA GLU A 136 5.09 -7.87 -27.76
C GLU A 136 5.61 -7.54 -26.37
N ASP A 137 6.87 -7.85 -26.08
CA ASP A 137 7.51 -7.54 -24.80
C ASP A 137 7.68 -6.01 -24.61
N LEU A 138 7.65 -5.22 -25.68
CA LEU A 138 7.74 -3.76 -25.62
C LEU A 138 6.39 -3.06 -25.35
N LYS A 139 5.29 -3.79 -25.30
CA LYS A 139 3.94 -3.23 -25.05
C LYS A 139 3.59 -3.09 -23.56
N LYS A 140 4.51 -3.43 -22.67
CA LYS A 140 4.26 -3.43 -21.23
C LYS A 140 5.45 -2.92 -20.43
N LEU A 141 5.17 -2.02 -19.48
CA LEU A 141 6.10 -1.65 -18.42
C LEU A 141 5.51 -1.94 -17.06
N ALA A 142 6.31 -2.48 -16.16
CA ALA A 142 5.92 -2.76 -14.79
C ALA A 142 6.84 -2.07 -13.78
N PHE A 143 6.25 -1.58 -12.69
CA PHE A 143 6.95 -0.90 -11.60
C PHE A 143 6.76 -1.70 -10.31
N TRP A 144 7.82 -2.34 -9.86
CA TRP A 144 7.83 -3.01 -8.57
C TRP A 144 8.25 -2.04 -7.49
N MET A 145 7.28 -1.43 -6.84
CA MET A 145 7.54 -0.34 -5.89
C MET A 145 6.76 -0.53 -4.60
N ALA A 146 7.40 -0.22 -3.48
CA ALA A 146 6.81 -0.34 -2.14
C ALA A 146 5.49 0.44 -2.01
N THR A 147 4.60 -0.03 -1.14
CA THR A 147 3.43 0.77 -0.73
C THR A 147 3.92 2.05 -0.04
N GLY A 148 3.34 3.19 -0.40
CA GLY A 148 3.77 4.50 0.12
C GLY A 148 4.96 5.14 -0.64
N SER A 149 5.55 4.47 -1.63
CA SER A 149 6.63 5.04 -2.45
C SER A 149 6.16 6.02 -3.53
N GLY A 150 4.85 6.26 -3.67
CA GLY A 150 4.30 7.22 -4.63
C GLY A 150 3.99 6.64 -6.01
N LYS A 151 3.62 5.35 -6.10
CA LYS A 151 3.17 4.70 -7.37
C LYS A 151 2.13 5.52 -8.13
N THR A 152 1.14 6.08 -7.42
CA THR A 152 0.10 6.93 -8.03
C THR A 152 0.67 8.18 -8.71
N LEU A 153 1.67 8.82 -8.10
CA LEU A 153 2.34 9.97 -8.71
C LEU A 153 3.09 9.56 -9.99
N ILE A 154 3.80 8.43 -9.95
CA ILE A 154 4.50 7.90 -11.12
C ILE A 154 3.50 7.56 -12.23
N MET A 155 2.36 6.96 -11.90
CA MET A 155 1.28 6.69 -12.85
C MET A 155 0.79 7.98 -13.55
N HIS A 156 0.60 9.06 -12.80
CA HIS A 156 0.19 10.36 -13.36
C HIS A 156 1.27 10.94 -14.29
N ILE A 157 2.54 10.78 -13.94
CA ILE A 157 3.63 11.23 -14.80
C ILE A 157 3.73 10.32 -16.05
N ASN A 158 3.59 9.01 -15.90
CA ASN A 158 3.61 8.08 -17.04
C ASN A 158 2.47 8.36 -18.04
N TYR A 159 1.29 8.80 -17.56
CA TYR A 159 0.23 9.30 -18.44
C TYR A 159 0.70 10.48 -19.28
N LEU A 160 1.34 11.48 -18.67
CA LEU A 160 1.87 12.65 -19.39
C LEU A 160 3.02 12.27 -20.34
N GLN A 161 3.91 11.37 -19.91
CA GLN A 161 5.01 10.85 -20.74
C GLN A 161 4.47 10.14 -21.99
N PHE A 162 3.46 9.26 -21.81
CA PHE A 162 2.88 8.57 -22.96
C PHE A 162 2.26 9.54 -23.96
N LEU A 163 1.52 10.54 -23.48
CA LEU A 163 0.91 11.57 -24.35
C LEU A 163 1.96 12.48 -24.99
N MET A 164 3.13 12.66 -24.39
CA MET A 164 4.23 13.42 -25.00
C MET A 164 4.88 12.66 -26.15
N TYR A 165 5.22 11.39 -25.94
CA TYR A 165 5.88 10.55 -26.95
C TYR A 165 4.92 9.98 -27.97
N LYS A 166 3.69 9.66 -27.58
CA LYS A 166 2.65 9.06 -28.43
C LYS A 166 3.22 7.96 -29.34
N PRO A 167 3.64 6.82 -28.79
CA PRO A 167 4.03 5.66 -29.62
C PRO A 167 2.92 5.32 -30.64
N PHE A 168 1.68 5.49 -30.22
CA PHE A 168 0.45 5.51 -31.04
C PHE A 168 -0.54 6.50 -30.41
N GLU A 169 -1.61 6.86 -31.16
CA GLU A 169 -2.73 7.65 -30.60
C GLU A 169 -3.73 6.69 -29.95
N PRO A 170 -3.95 6.78 -28.62
CA PRO A 170 -4.82 5.83 -27.94
C PRO A 170 -6.30 6.14 -28.23
N ASP A 171 -7.05 5.13 -28.68
CA ASP A 171 -8.52 5.21 -28.81
C ASP A 171 -9.18 5.24 -27.43
N ASN A 172 -8.63 4.51 -26.48
CA ASN A 172 -9.11 4.47 -25.09
C ASN A 172 -7.94 4.58 -24.11
N ILE A 173 -8.17 5.32 -23.01
CA ILE A 173 -7.26 5.37 -21.87
C ILE A 173 -7.99 4.83 -20.65
N LEU A 174 -7.51 3.71 -20.13
CA LEU A 174 -8.17 2.95 -19.07
C LEU A 174 -7.30 2.89 -17.82
N LEU A 175 -7.90 3.09 -16.64
CA LEU A 175 -7.29 2.73 -15.37
C LEU A 175 -8.08 1.58 -14.75
N ILE A 176 -7.45 0.42 -14.66
CA ILE A 176 -8.03 -0.80 -14.08
C ILE A 176 -7.64 -0.89 -12.61
N THR A 177 -8.63 -0.96 -11.75
CA THR A 177 -8.47 -1.05 -10.29
C THR A 177 -9.07 -2.35 -9.74
N PRO A 178 -8.59 -2.86 -8.60
CA PRO A 178 -9.11 -4.09 -8.02
C PRO A 178 -10.48 -3.95 -7.34
N ASN A 179 -10.88 -2.73 -6.94
CA ASN A 179 -12.15 -2.49 -6.23
C ASN A 179 -12.61 -1.03 -6.33
N GLU A 180 -13.86 -0.78 -5.94
CA GLU A 180 -14.50 0.54 -6.02
C GLU A 180 -13.82 1.60 -5.13
N GLY A 181 -13.34 1.22 -3.95
CA GLY A 181 -12.65 2.16 -3.03
C GLY A 181 -11.39 2.74 -3.66
N LEU A 182 -10.58 1.90 -4.31
CA LEU A 182 -9.40 2.35 -5.05
C LEU A 182 -9.78 3.16 -6.30
N SER A 183 -10.87 2.80 -6.98
CA SER A 183 -11.38 3.60 -8.11
C SER A 183 -11.69 5.04 -7.70
N LYS A 184 -12.39 5.23 -6.58
CA LYS A 184 -12.70 6.55 -6.03
C LYS A 184 -11.44 7.31 -5.61
N GLN A 185 -10.51 6.64 -4.95
CA GLN A 185 -9.23 7.25 -4.56
C GLN A 185 -8.43 7.73 -5.78
N HIS A 186 -8.31 6.92 -6.82
CA HIS A 186 -7.63 7.31 -8.05
C HIS A 186 -8.33 8.47 -8.76
N TYR A 187 -9.66 8.48 -8.78
CA TYR A 187 -10.44 9.57 -9.33
C TYR A 187 -10.11 10.91 -8.64
N GLU A 188 -10.15 10.94 -7.31
CA GLU A 188 -9.82 12.12 -6.53
C GLU A 188 -8.37 12.59 -6.75
N GLU A 189 -7.41 11.65 -6.77
CA GLU A 189 -6.00 11.97 -6.97
C GLU A 189 -5.69 12.45 -8.39
N MET A 190 -6.33 11.89 -9.42
CA MET A 190 -6.20 12.37 -10.81
C MET A 190 -6.76 13.77 -10.97
N GLN A 191 -7.91 14.07 -10.36
CA GLN A 191 -8.47 15.42 -10.37
C GLN A 191 -7.51 16.44 -9.73
N LYS A 192 -6.90 16.10 -8.58
CA LYS A 192 -5.88 16.96 -7.96
C LYS A 192 -4.66 17.19 -8.87
N SER A 193 -4.35 16.26 -9.75
CA SER A 193 -3.24 16.38 -10.72
C SER A 193 -3.66 17.04 -12.03
N GLY A 194 -4.90 17.48 -12.17
CA GLY A 194 -5.43 18.08 -13.39
C GLY A 194 -5.58 17.09 -14.56
N ILE A 195 -5.61 15.78 -14.29
CA ILE A 195 -5.81 14.74 -15.32
C ILE A 195 -7.30 14.55 -15.56
N PRO A 196 -7.77 14.68 -16.82
CA PRO A 196 -9.16 14.40 -17.15
C PRO A 196 -9.50 12.95 -16.86
N CYS A 197 -10.50 12.70 -16.01
CA CYS A 197 -10.88 11.34 -15.66
C CYS A 197 -12.35 11.25 -15.29
N ARG A 198 -12.91 10.05 -15.45
CA ARG A 198 -14.26 9.71 -14.98
C ARG A 198 -14.32 8.29 -14.44
N LEU A 199 -15.20 8.08 -13.46
CA LEU A 199 -15.55 6.74 -13.01
C LEU A 199 -16.49 6.09 -14.02
N TYR A 200 -16.32 4.80 -14.27
CA TYR A 200 -17.31 4.04 -15.00
C TYR A 200 -18.62 4.03 -14.21
N SER A 201 -19.71 4.54 -14.83
CA SER A 201 -21.06 4.45 -14.30
C SER A 201 -21.97 3.81 -15.36
N GLU A 202 -22.91 3.00 -14.89
CA GLU A 202 -23.84 2.21 -15.73
C GLU A 202 -24.91 3.05 -16.42
N SER A 203 -25.21 4.23 -15.88
CA SER A 203 -26.07 5.20 -16.53
C SER A 203 -25.26 5.89 -17.63
N GLY A 204 -25.30 5.36 -18.84
CA GLY A 204 -24.63 5.87 -20.02
C GLY A 204 -24.95 7.34 -20.30
N SER A 205 -24.35 8.23 -19.53
CA SER A 205 -24.29 9.64 -19.89
C SER A 205 -23.20 9.79 -20.95
N SER A 206 -23.62 9.76 -22.19
CA SER A 206 -22.88 10.26 -23.37
C SER A 206 -22.68 11.77 -23.29
N SER A 207 -22.27 12.31 -22.15
CA SER A 207 -21.67 13.65 -22.11
C SER A 207 -20.30 13.50 -22.77
N GLY A 208 -20.05 14.24 -23.84
CA GLY A 208 -18.92 14.08 -24.74
C GLY A 208 -17.63 13.74 -24.05
N GLN A 209 -17.00 12.67 -24.51
CA GLN A 209 -15.69 12.21 -24.02
C GLN A 209 -14.70 13.36 -24.22
N ARG A 210 -14.01 13.74 -23.13
CA ARG A 210 -12.95 14.73 -23.23
C ARG A 210 -11.74 14.08 -23.90
N GLU A 211 -10.99 14.86 -24.66
CA GLU A 211 -9.75 14.39 -25.27
C GLU A 211 -8.82 13.80 -24.19
N HIS A 212 -8.31 12.60 -24.43
CA HIS A 212 -7.43 11.86 -23.51
C HIS A 212 -7.98 11.60 -22.10
N GLU A 213 -9.31 11.54 -21.96
CA GLU A 213 -9.95 11.26 -20.68
C GLU A 213 -9.69 9.82 -20.21
N VAL A 214 -9.24 9.67 -18.96
CA VAL A 214 -9.01 8.36 -18.33
C VAL A 214 -10.32 7.79 -17.79
N LEU A 215 -10.73 6.62 -18.29
CA LEU A 215 -11.85 5.87 -17.75
C LEU A 215 -11.38 4.92 -16.65
N ILE A 216 -11.81 5.16 -15.42
CA ILE A 216 -11.48 4.35 -14.26
C ILE A 216 -12.50 3.24 -14.10
N ILE A 217 -12.06 1.97 -14.16
CA ILE A 217 -12.90 0.78 -14.15
C ILE A 217 -12.43 -0.20 -13.10
N GLU A 218 -13.36 -0.71 -12.30
CA GLU A 218 -13.11 -1.86 -11.45
C GLU A 218 -13.03 -3.15 -12.30
N ILE A 219 -12.01 -3.99 -12.07
CA ILE A 219 -11.77 -5.22 -12.85
C ILE A 219 -12.97 -6.17 -12.86
N THR A 220 -13.75 -6.21 -11.77
CA THR A 220 -14.94 -7.06 -11.65
C THR A 220 -16.08 -6.68 -12.60
N LYS A 221 -16.05 -5.44 -13.12
CA LYS A 221 -17.04 -4.92 -14.08
C LYS A 221 -16.70 -5.27 -15.54
N LEU A 222 -15.52 -5.82 -15.81
CA LEU A 222 -15.13 -6.27 -17.14
C LEU A 222 -15.62 -7.72 -17.40
N ALA A 223 -16.21 -7.99 -18.57
CA ALA A 223 -16.72 -9.30 -18.95
C ALA A 223 -16.45 -9.66 -20.42
N GLU A 224 -16.28 -10.97 -20.70
CA GLU A 224 -16.21 -11.51 -22.07
C GLU A 224 -17.59 -11.80 -22.70
N ASN A 225 -18.60 -12.07 -21.87
CA ASN A 225 -19.95 -12.42 -22.32
C ASN A 225 -21.01 -11.72 -21.49
N THR A 226 -21.99 -11.12 -22.15
CA THR A 226 -23.13 -10.42 -21.54
C THR A 226 -24.24 -11.35 -21.04
N ARG A 227 -24.02 -12.66 -20.90
CA ARG A 227 -25.02 -13.61 -20.40
C ARG A 227 -25.10 -13.58 -18.86
N GLY A 228 -25.91 -12.70 -18.34
CA GLY A 228 -26.25 -12.61 -16.90
C GLY A 228 -26.83 -11.23 -16.57
N ARG A 229 -27.77 -11.16 -15.64
CA ARG A 229 -28.36 -9.91 -15.08
C ARG A 229 -27.34 -9.16 -14.20
N GLY A 230 -26.14 -8.95 -14.68
CA GLY A 230 -25.05 -8.25 -13.98
C GLY A 230 -24.54 -7.09 -14.80
N ARG A 231 -24.22 -6.02 -14.16
CA ARG A 231 -23.75 -4.69 -14.60
C ARG A 231 -22.30 -4.72 -15.07
N SER A 232 -22.00 -5.42 -16.18
CA SER A 232 -20.64 -5.58 -16.70
C SER A 232 -20.49 -4.97 -18.09
N ILE A 233 -19.29 -4.41 -18.38
CA ILE A 233 -18.91 -3.95 -19.69
C ILE A 233 -18.27 -5.11 -20.46
N HIS A 234 -18.69 -5.30 -21.70
CA HIS A 234 -18.00 -6.19 -22.60
C HIS A 234 -16.70 -5.55 -23.07
N ILE A 235 -15.60 -6.34 -23.13
CA ILE A 235 -14.28 -5.82 -23.56
C ILE A 235 -14.29 -5.28 -25.00
N SER A 236 -15.21 -5.73 -25.86
CA SER A 236 -15.39 -5.18 -27.20
C SER A 236 -15.82 -3.70 -27.21
N ALA A 237 -16.25 -3.13 -26.07
CA ALA A 237 -16.48 -1.69 -25.97
C ALA A 237 -15.17 -0.88 -26.06
N PHE A 238 -14.02 -1.54 -25.92
CA PHE A 238 -12.68 -0.96 -25.97
C PHE A 238 -11.89 -1.51 -27.18
N GLU A 239 -12.55 -1.55 -28.34
CA GLU A 239 -11.86 -1.85 -29.59
C GLU A 239 -10.90 -0.71 -29.96
N GLY A 240 -9.80 -1.05 -30.65
CA GLY A 240 -8.75 -0.09 -31.02
C GLY A 240 -7.50 -0.18 -30.17
N GLU A 241 -6.66 0.86 -30.26
CA GLU A 241 -5.40 0.95 -29.52
C GLU A 241 -5.63 1.51 -28.11
N ASN A 242 -5.31 0.72 -27.09
CA ASN A 242 -5.59 1.06 -25.70
C ASN A 242 -4.32 1.47 -24.95
N LEU A 243 -4.40 2.57 -24.20
CA LEU A 243 -3.44 2.87 -23.13
C LEU A 243 -4.04 2.44 -21.80
N ILE A 244 -3.36 1.52 -21.10
CA ILE A 244 -3.89 0.87 -19.90
C ILE A 244 -2.97 1.10 -18.73
N PHE A 245 -3.54 1.59 -17.63
CA PHE A 245 -2.90 1.63 -16.32
C PHE A 245 -3.52 0.56 -15.43
N VAL A 246 -2.70 -0.26 -14.75
CA VAL A 246 -3.17 -1.32 -13.87
C VAL A 246 -2.59 -1.09 -12.49
N ASP A 247 -3.44 -0.75 -11.53
CA ASP A 247 -3.03 -0.77 -10.13
C ASP A 247 -3.15 -2.18 -9.57
N GLU A 248 -2.18 -2.59 -8.75
CA GLU A 248 -2.02 -3.95 -8.25
C GLU A 248 -1.90 -5.01 -9.37
N GLY A 249 -1.02 -4.74 -10.34
CA GLY A 249 -0.80 -5.55 -11.55
C GLY A 249 -0.48 -7.03 -11.31
N HIS A 250 -0.07 -7.42 -10.10
CA HIS A 250 0.12 -8.81 -9.69
C HIS A 250 -1.18 -9.61 -9.60
N ARG A 251 -2.34 -8.96 -9.47
CA ARG A 251 -3.65 -9.61 -9.41
C ARG A 251 -4.01 -10.23 -10.77
N GLY A 252 -4.76 -11.31 -10.72
CA GLY A 252 -5.16 -12.07 -11.92
C GLY A 252 -4.18 -13.16 -12.33
N LYS A 253 -3.03 -13.27 -11.70
CA LYS A 253 -2.03 -14.32 -11.98
C LYS A 253 -2.19 -15.58 -11.11
N ARG A 254 -3.17 -15.62 -10.19
CA ARG A 254 -3.55 -16.79 -9.40
C ARG A 254 -4.83 -17.46 -9.93
N SER A 255 -5.11 -18.70 -9.52
CA SER A 255 -6.10 -19.58 -10.16
C SER A 255 -7.52 -19.03 -10.32
N GLU A 256 -8.06 -18.34 -9.35
CA GLU A 256 -9.42 -17.79 -9.40
C GLU A 256 -9.52 -16.48 -10.20
N GLU A 257 -8.40 -15.80 -10.37
CA GLU A 257 -8.29 -14.50 -11.05
C GLU A 257 -7.81 -14.63 -12.50
N LYS A 258 -7.58 -15.87 -13.01
CA LYS A 258 -7.09 -16.11 -14.37
C LYS A 258 -7.98 -15.48 -15.45
N LYS A 259 -9.27 -15.38 -15.19
CA LYS A 259 -10.22 -14.73 -16.11
C LYS A 259 -9.88 -13.25 -16.29
N TRP A 260 -9.56 -12.55 -15.22
CA TRP A 260 -9.21 -11.13 -15.25
C TRP A 260 -7.86 -10.87 -15.95
N ALA A 261 -6.89 -11.76 -15.73
CA ALA A 261 -5.62 -11.70 -16.46
C ALA A 261 -5.85 -11.80 -17.97
N LYS A 262 -6.67 -12.77 -18.43
CA LYS A 262 -7.00 -12.92 -19.85
C LYS A 262 -7.72 -11.70 -20.42
N LEU A 263 -8.66 -11.10 -19.67
CA LEU A 263 -9.36 -9.89 -20.11
C LEU A 263 -8.40 -8.72 -20.28
N ARG A 264 -7.50 -8.53 -19.31
CA ARG A 264 -6.47 -7.51 -19.36
C ARG A 264 -5.52 -7.73 -20.54
N ASP A 265 -5.02 -8.96 -20.71
CA ASP A 265 -4.10 -9.31 -21.77
C ASP A 265 -4.73 -9.05 -23.16
N LYS A 266 -6.03 -9.36 -23.37
CA LYS A 266 -6.76 -9.01 -24.59
C LYS A 266 -6.87 -7.50 -24.84
N LEU A 267 -7.04 -6.69 -23.79
CA LEU A 267 -7.06 -5.23 -23.92
C LEU A 267 -5.69 -4.67 -24.32
N ILE A 268 -4.60 -5.36 -23.94
CA ILE A 268 -3.21 -4.96 -24.23
C ILE A 268 -2.76 -5.40 -25.64
N GLU A 269 -3.37 -6.43 -26.23
CA GLU A 269 -2.96 -6.98 -27.56
C GLU A 269 -2.75 -5.88 -28.60
N ARG A 270 -3.61 -4.84 -28.60
CA ARG A 270 -3.53 -3.69 -29.51
C ARG A 270 -3.22 -2.39 -28.77
N GLY A 271 -2.29 -2.42 -27.82
CA GLY A 271 -2.07 -1.24 -27.02
C GLY A 271 -0.79 -1.27 -26.22
N PHE A 272 -0.78 -0.50 -25.14
CA PHE A 272 0.34 -0.40 -24.20
C PHE A 272 -0.16 -0.39 -22.74
N ALA A 273 0.56 -1.05 -21.84
CA ALA A 273 0.21 -1.12 -20.44
C ALA A 273 1.32 -0.66 -19.51
N PHE A 274 0.92 0.10 -18.49
CA PHE A 274 1.70 0.38 -17.29
C PHE A 274 1.11 -0.37 -16.11
N GLU A 275 1.90 -1.22 -15.46
CA GLU A 275 1.47 -2.02 -14.31
C GLU A 275 2.24 -1.62 -13.04
N TYR A 276 1.54 -1.46 -11.94
CA TYR A 276 2.12 -1.05 -10.65
C TYR A 276 1.79 -2.08 -9.58
N SER A 277 2.79 -2.51 -8.79
CA SER A 277 2.58 -3.38 -7.64
C SER A 277 3.70 -3.31 -6.63
N ALA A 278 3.35 -3.50 -5.36
CA ALA A 278 4.32 -3.71 -4.28
C ALA A 278 4.73 -5.19 -4.14
N THR A 279 3.98 -6.13 -4.74
CA THR A 279 4.04 -7.56 -4.43
C THR A 279 4.35 -8.46 -5.62
N PHE A 280 4.94 -7.94 -6.69
CA PHE A 280 5.37 -8.76 -7.83
C PHE A 280 6.26 -9.95 -7.41
N GLY A 281 7.15 -9.75 -6.42
CA GLY A 281 8.02 -10.81 -5.92
C GLY A 281 7.32 -12.08 -5.45
N GLN A 282 6.02 -12.03 -5.17
CA GLN A 282 5.25 -13.20 -4.70
C GLN A 282 4.62 -14.03 -5.80
N ILE A 283 4.60 -13.53 -7.04
CA ILE A 283 4.05 -14.24 -8.19
C ILE A 283 5.13 -14.73 -9.16
N LEU A 284 6.38 -14.29 -8.97
CA LEU A 284 7.52 -14.62 -9.84
C LEU A 284 8.15 -15.99 -9.57
N ASP A 285 7.51 -16.84 -8.77
CA ASP A 285 7.90 -18.23 -8.54
C ASP A 285 7.51 -19.17 -9.70
N LYS A 286 6.58 -18.72 -10.57
CA LYS A 286 6.17 -19.44 -11.78
C LYS A 286 6.99 -18.98 -12.98
N GLU A 287 7.54 -19.93 -13.72
CA GLU A 287 8.47 -19.67 -14.83
C GLU A 287 7.89 -18.75 -15.91
N ASP A 288 6.65 -18.98 -16.35
CA ASP A 288 6.01 -18.16 -17.37
C ASP A 288 5.82 -16.72 -16.91
N ILE A 289 5.39 -16.53 -15.65
CA ILE A 289 5.21 -15.20 -15.07
C ILE A 289 6.56 -14.52 -14.86
N LEU A 290 7.57 -15.27 -14.41
CA LEU A 290 8.93 -14.75 -14.27
C LEU A 290 9.47 -14.26 -15.62
N LYS A 291 9.28 -15.02 -16.70
CA LYS A 291 9.71 -14.64 -18.04
C LYS A 291 9.04 -13.34 -18.52
N GLU A 292 7.73 -13.23 -18.33
CA GLU A 292 6.96 -12.03 -18.68
C GLU A 292 7.49 -10.79 -17.93
N TYR A 293 7.56 -10.86 -16.59
CA TYR A 293 7.94 -9.70 -15.78
C TYR A 293 9.44 -9.42 -15.73
N ALA A 294 10.28 -10.39 -16.07
CA ALA A 294 11.71 -10.15 -16.29
C ALA A 294 11.97 -9.12 -17.39
N LYS A 295 11.10 -9.11 -18.41
CA LYS A 295 11.13 -8.20 -19.55
C LYS A 295 10.25 -6.96 -19.39
N ALA A 296 9.34 -6.94 -18.42
CA ALA A 296 8.41 -5.84 -18.19
C ALA A 296 8.81 -4.94 -17.02
N ILE A 297 9.41 -5.47 -15.94
CA ILE A 297 9.80 -4.65 -14.79
C ILE A 297 10.97 -3.76 -15.17
N ILE A 298 10.64 -2.48 -15.39
CA ILE A 298 11.62 -1.45 -15.71
C ILE A 298 12.30 -0.90 -14.46
N PHE A 299 11.60 -0.84 -13.34
CA PHE A 299 12.11 -0.28 -12.10
C PHE A 299 11.72 -1.11 -10.87
N ASP A 300 12.72 -1.46 -10.05
CA ASP A 300 12.56 -2.15 -8.77
C ASP A 300 12.95 -1.22 -7.63
N TYR A 301 11.95 -0.79 -6.88
CA TYR A 301 12.09 -0.14 -5.59
C TYR A 301 11.16 -0.80 -4.58
N SER A 302 11.33 -2.11 -4.42
CA SER A 302 10.59 -2.95 -3.50
C SER A 302 10.76 -2.51 -2.04
N TYR A 303 9.92 -3.01 -1.14
CA TYR A 303 9.91 -2.62 0.28
C TYR A 303 11.29 -2.71 0.95
N LYS A 304 12.13 -3.66 0.55
CA LYS A 304 13.50 -3.79 1.03
C LYS A 304 14.33 -2.51 0.83
N HIS A 305 14.29 -1.93 -0.38
CA HIS A 305 15.00 -0.69 -0.68
C HIS A 305 14.39 0.49 0.08
N PHE A 306 13.07 0.59 0.06
CA PHE A 306 12.32 1.62 0.76
C PHE A 306 12.66 1.67 2.26
N TYR A 307 12.62 0.52 2.92
CA TYR A 307 12.93 0.41 4.35
C TYR A 307 14.40 0.71 4.68
N LEU A 308 15.35 0.15 3.91
CA LEU A 308 16.79 0.39 4.11
C LEU A 308 17.19 1.84 3.89
N ASP A 309 16.44 2.57 3.10
CA ASP A 309 16.65 4.01 2.88
C ASP A 309 16.06 4.90 3.98
N GLY A 310 15.43 4.30 4.97
CA GLY A 310 14.86 4.99 6.12
C GLY A 310 13.44 5.51 5.89
N TYR A 311 12.81 5.15 4.78
CA TYR A 311 11.43 5.54 4.50
C TYR A 311 10.41 4.71 5.27
N GLY A 312 9.28 5.35 5.58
CA GLY A 312 8.20 4.73 6.35
C GLY A 312 8.55 4.50 7.81
N LYS A 313 7.59 4.02 8.59
CA LYS A 313 7.79 3.64 10.00
C LYS A 313 8.71 2.43 10.12
N ASP A 314 9.38 2.32 11.26
CA ASP A 314 9.94 1.05 11.71
C ASP A 314 8.81 0.09 12.10
N PHE A 315 9.12 -1.18 12.32
CA PHE A 315 8.10 -2.14 12.72
C PHE A 315 8.65 -3.15 13.73
N TRP A 316 7.75 -3.56 14.61
CA TRP A 316 7.98 -4.65 15.54
C TRP A 316 6.86 -5.68 15.38
N VAL A 317 7.22 -6.97 15.34
CA VAL A 317 6.26 -8.06 15.09
C VAL A 317 6.34 -9.09 16.20
N LEU A 318 5.20 -9.35 16.85
CA LEU A 318 5.01 -10.52 17.69
C LEU A 318 4.26 -11.59 16.89
N ASN A 319 4.98 -12.67 16.56
CA ASN A 319 4.40 -13.85 15.94
C ASN A 319 4.99 -15.09 16.61
N ILE A 320 4.17 -15.82 17.36
CA ILE A 320 4.58 -17.05 18.04
C ILE A 320 3.80 -18.21 17.43
N LYS A 321 4.54 -19.13 16.83
CA LYS A 321 3.98 -20.39 16.31
C LYS A 321 3.50 -21.26 17.45
N ASN A 322 2.27 -21.78 17.33
CA ASN A 322 1.68 -22.78 18.22
C ASN A 322 1.94 -22.51 19.70
N SER A 323 1.22 -21.57 20.25
CA SER A 323 1.33 -21.27 21.66
C SER A 323 0.90 -22.48 22.50
N LYS A 324 1.89 -23.20 23.02
CA LYS A 324 1.72 -24.05 24.20
C LYS A 324 1.50 -23.22 25.47
N ILE A 325 1.39 -21.89 25.31
CA ILE A 325 1.19 -20.95 26.40
C ILE A 325 -0.32 -20.83 26.57
N ASP A 326 -0.85 -21.33 27.67
CA ASP A 326 -2.20 -21.02 28.11
C ASP A 326 -2.39 -19.49 28.13
N ASP A 327 -3.54 -18.99 27.67
CA ASP A 327 -3.87 -17.56 27.60
C ASP A 327 -3.03 -16.70 26.62
N PHE A 328 -2.28 -17.29 25.69
CA PHE A 328 -1.44 -16.53 24.75
C PHE A 328 -2.22 -15.43 24.02
N THR A 329 -3.41 -15.73 23.52
CA THR A 329 -4.27 -14.79 22.79
C THR A 329 -4.64 -13.57 23.65
N GLU A 330 -4.98 -13.79 24.92
CA GLU A 330 -5.32 -12.72 25.87
C GLU A 330 -4.10 -11.88 26.22
N MET A 331 -2.97 -12.53 26.47
CA MET A 331 -1.69 -11.83 26.76
C MET A 331 -1.20 -11.02 25.56
N ALA A 332 -1.29 -11.56 24.34
CA ALA A 332 -0.94 -10.84 23.12
C ALA A 332 -1.86 -9.63 22.88
N PHE A 333 -3.16 -9.78 23.15
CA PHE A 333 -4.11 -8.66 23.09
C PHE A 333 -3.78 -7.59 24.12
N CYS A 334 -3.52 -7.97 25.37
CA CYS A 334 -3.17 -7.02 26.43
C CYS A 334 -1.85 -6.30 26.16
N ALA A 335 -0.86 -7.00 25.58
CA ALA A 335 0.41 -6.38 25.18
C ALA A 335 0.21 -5.41 23.99
N ASN A 336 -0.65 -5.73 23.03
CA ASN A 336 -1.01 -4.83 21.95
C ASN A 336 -1.76 -3.58 22.47
N LEU A 337 -2.65 -3.75 23.45
CA LEU A 337 -3.32 -2.66 24.15
C LEU A 337 -2.31 -1.75 24.88
N LEU A 338 -1.32 -2.32 25.56
CA LEU A 338 -0.26 -1.57 26.23
C LEU A 338 0.63 -0.79 25.26
N ASP A 339 0.99 -1.39 24.11
CA ASP A 339 1.73 -0.69 23.06
C ASP A 339 0.94 0.51 22.53
N PHE A 340 -0.35 0.30 22.26
CA PHE A 340 -1.21 1.38 21.80
C PHE A 340 -1.35 2.49 22.83
N TYR A 341 -1.58 2.14 24.09
CA TYR A 341 -1.65 3.09 25.18
C TYR A 341 -0.34 3.88 25.34
N GLN A 342 0.82 3.19 25.29
CA GLN A 342 2.12 3.87 25.34
C GLN A 342 2.30 4.87 24.20
N GLN A 343 1.84 4.53 22.99
CA GLN A 343 1.89 5.44 21.85
C GLN A 343 0.99 6.67 22.05
N LEU A 344 -0.21 6.52 22.63
CA LEU A 344 -1.06 7.65 22.98
C LEU A 344 -0.39 8.58 24.00
N LEU A 345 0.24 8.00 25.03
CA LEU A 345 1.00 8.78 26.04
C LEU A 345 2.13 9.59 25.40
N VAL A 346 2.94 8.94 24.54
CA VAL A 346 4.05 9.62 23.85
C VAL A 346 3.52 10.70 22.91
N TYR A 347 2.43 10.43 22.19
CA TYR A 347 1.82 11.40 21.28
C TYR A 347 1.35 12.66 22.00
N GLU A 348 0.70 12.52 23.17
CA GLU A 348 0.24 13.66 23.95
C GLU A 348 1.41 14.46 24.54
N GLU A 349 2.38 13.77 25.12
CA GLU A 349 3.55 14.39 25.72
C GLU A 349 4.44 15.11 24.69
N LYS A 350 4.59 14.53 23.51
CA LYS A 350 5.46 15.04 22.42
C LYS A 350 4.66 15.69 21.29
N ARG A 351 3.45 16.18 21.57
CA ARG A 351 2.52 16.70 20.54
C ARG A 351 3.15 17.78 19.65
N GLY A 352 4.01 18.64 20.21
CA GLY A 352 4.72 19.66 19.43
C GLY A 352 5.66 19.04 18.39
N ILE A 353 6.48 18.09 18.80
CA ILE A 353 7.41 17.37 17.93
C ILE A 353 6.63 16.52 16.93
N ALA A 354 5.60 15.80 17.39
CA ALA A 354 4.75 14.99 16.50
C ALA A 354 4.15 15.83 15.37
N LYS A 355 3.67 17.04 15.66
CA LYS A 355 3.15 17.97 14.65
C LYS A 355 4.22 18.41 13.65
N GLU A 356 5.44 18.69 14.12
CA GLU A 356 6.58 19.06 13.25
C GLU A 356 6.92 17.95 12.25
N TYR A 357 6.79 16.69 12.66
CA TYR A 357 7.03 15.52 11.82
C TYR A 357 5.77 14.98 11.12
N ASN A 358 4.67 15.73 11.14
CA ASN A 358 3.39 15.34 10.54
C ASN A 358 2.86 13.97 11.04
N ILE A 359 3.14 13.64 12.29
CA ILE A 359 2.63 12.43 12.94
C ILE A 359 1.22 12.72 13.47
N GLU A 360 0.26 11.95 13.00
CA GLU A 360 -1.15 12.04 13.41
C GLU A 360 -1.40 11.20 14.67
N LYS A 361 -2.53 11.46 15.37
CA LYS A 361 -2.93 10.68 16.55
C LYS A 361 -2.93 9.18 16.23
N PRO A 362 -2.29 8.33 17.04
CA PRO A 362 -2.26 6.88 16.85
C PRO A 362 -3.64 6.25 16.65
N LEU A 363 -3.68 5.15 15.88
CA LEU A 363 -4.87 4.33 15.66
C LEU A 363 -4.50 2.86 15.78
N TRP A 364 -5.31 2.12 16.52
CA TRP A 364 -5.20 0.69 16.70
C TRP A 364 -6.17 -0.03 15.78
N ILE A 365 -5.68 -0.94 14.96
CA ILE A 365 -6.52 -1.68 14.02
C ILE A 365 -6.48 -3.19 14.27
N PHE A 366 -7.64 -3.82 14.06
CA PHE A 366 -7.77 -5.27 14.05
C PHE A 366 -8.22 -5.76 12.69
N VAL A 367 -7.53 -6.77 12.18
CA VAL A 367 -7.82 -7.40 10.90
C VAL A 367 -7.99 -8.89 11.06
N GLY A 368 -9.15 -9.39 10.67
CA GLY A 368 -9.47 -10.81 10.65
C GLY A 368 -9.56 -11.40 9.24
N SER A 369 -9.76 -12.71 9.15
CA SER A 369 -9.95 -13.40 7.89
C SER A 369 -11.27 -12.99 7.21
N THR A 370 -11.34 -13.13 5.89
CA THR A 370 -12.49 -12.71 5.07
C THR A 370 -13.73 -13.55 5.26
N VAL A 371 -14.85 -12.87 5.09
CA VAL A 371 -16.22 -13.31 5.07
C VAL A 371 -16.55 -14.11 3.80
N SER A 372 -16.10 -15.34 3.68
CA SER A 372 -16.69 -16.28 2.71
C SER A 372 -16.71 -17.68 3.31
N GLY A 373 -17.84 -18.07 3.86
CA GLY A 373 -18.06 -19.39 4.43
C GLY A 373 -18.31 -19.38 5.94
N LYS A 374 -18.68 -20.49 6.50
CA LYS A 374 -19.14 -20.75 7.88
C LYS A 374 -18.24 -20.28 9.04
N ASN A 375 -17.13 -19.64 8.79
CA ASN A 375 -16.09 -19.25 9.76
C ASN A 375 -15.91 -17.74 9.99
N ILE A 376 -16.82 -16.86 9.54
CA ILE A 376 -16.85 -15.42 9.92
C ILE A 376 -16.90 -15.26 11.43
N ASP A 377 -17.31 -16.29 11.98
CA ASP A 377 -17.73 -16.50 13.34
C ASP A 377 -16.78 -15.96 14.38
N SER A 378 -15.51 -15.91 14.09
CA SER A 378 -14.67 -15.91 15.25
C SER A 378 -13.87 -14.63 15.47
N ASP A 379 -13.37 -14.01 14.40
CA ASP A 379 -12.28 -13.05 14.60
C ASP A 379 -12.75 -11.69 15.13
N ILE A 380 -13.75 -11.07 14.49
CA ILE A 380 -14.25 -9.76 14.93
C ILE A 380 -14.93 -9.88 16.29
N VAL A 381 -15.70 -10.95 16.48
CA VAL A 381 -16.39 -11.20 17.75
C VAL A 381 -15.40 -11.55 18.86
N LYS A 382 -14.32 -12.29 18.56
CA LYS A 382 -13.23 -12.53 19.52
C LYS A 382 -12.58 -11.22 19.98
N VAL A 383 -12.33 -10.27 19.05
CA VAL A 383 -11.82 -8.96 19.44
C VAL A 383 -12.78 -8.22 20.35
N LEU A 384 -14.10 -8.26 20.05
CA LEU A 384 -15.11 -7.64 20.89
C LEU A 384 -15.21 -8.31 22.27
N ASP A 385 -15.05 -9.63 22.35
CA ASP A 385 -14.97 -10.36 23.61
C ASP A 385 -13.72 -9.96 24.41
N LEU A 386 -12.55 -9.86 23.76
CA LEU A 386 -11.32 -9.41 24.41
C LEU A 386 -11.43 -7.95 24.91
N ILE A 387 -12.08 -7.07 24.13
CA ILE A 387 -12.38 -5.71 24.58
C ILE A 387 -13.33 -5.77 25.78
N ARG A 388 -14.40 -6.55 25.73
CA ARG A 388 -15.34 -6.70 26.85
C ARG A 388 -14.64 -7.21 28.11
N ASN A 389 -13.77 -8.21 27.98
CA ASN A 389 -12.98 -8.75 29.09
C ASN A 389 -12.00 -7.70 29.65
N SER A 390 -11.39 -6.87 28.80
CA SER A 390 -10.50 -5.80 29.24
C SER A 390 -11.17 -4.69 30.06
N LEU A 391 -12.51 -4.63 30.04
CA LEU A 391 -13.26 -3.72 30.88
C LEU A 391 -13.47 -4.28 32.32
N ASN A 392 -13.17 -5.56 32.54
CA ASN A 392 -13.07 -6.12 33.88
C ASN A 392 -11.69 -5.74 34.44
N ARG A 393 -11.69 -4.92 35.49
CA ARG A 393 -10.50 -4.33 36.09
C ARG A 393 -9.50 -5.38 36.56
N ASP A 394 -9.96 -6.38 37.28
CA ASP A 394 -9.09 -7.40 37.88
C ASP A 394 -8.48 -8.29 36.79
N TRP A 395 -9.28 -8.68 35.80
CA TRP A 395 -8.83 -9.44 34.64
C TRP A 395 -7.72 -8.71 33.86
N LEU A 396 -7.92 -7.42 33.59
CA LEU A 396 -6.94 -6.63 32.82
C LEU A 396 -5.69 -6.37 33.65
N LYS A 397 -5.84 -6.00 34.91
CA LYS A 397 -4.73 -5.69 35.81
C LYS A 397 -3.80 -6.88 35.99
N GLU A 398 -4.33 -8.08 36.23
CA GLU A 398 -3.55 -9.31 36.38
C GLU A 398 -2.65 -9.55 35.15
N ARG A 399 -3.20 -9.43 33.95
CA ARG A 399 -2.46 -9.68 32.70
C ARG A 399 -1.41 -8.62 32.41
N ILE A 400 -1.74 -7.37 32.68
CA ILE A 400 -0.79 -6.26 32.52
C ILE A 400 0.37 -6.42 33.51
N GLU A 401 0.11 -6.77 34.75
CA GLU A 401 1.15 -7.00 35.76
C GLU A 401 2.08 -8.15 35.31
N LYS A 402 1.55 -9.25 34.83
CA LYS A 402 2.36 -10.35 34.27
C LYS A 402 3.26 -9.90 33.12
N ILE A 403 2.74 -9.06 32.20
CA ILE A 403 3.52 -8.52 31.08
C ILE A 403 4.63 -7.60 31.59
N LEU A 404 4.30 -6.66 32.46
CA LEU A 404 5.23 -5.67 32.97
C LEU A 404 6.31 -6.29 33.89
N ASN A 405 5.99 -7.36 34.62
CA ASN A 405 6.92 -8.12 35.43
C ASN A 405 7.81 -9.11 34.64
N GLY A 406 7.61 -9.22 33.33
CA GLY A 406 8.39 -10.11 32.47
C GLY A 406 8.05 -11.60 32.62
N GLU A 407 6.81 -11.90 33.03
CA GLU A 407 6.33 -13.27 33.23
C GLU A 407 5.87 -13.91 31.90
N PHE A 408 5.65 -13.12 30.85
CA PHE A 408 5.29 -13.61 29.53
C PHE A 408 6.55 -14.00 28.76
N LYS A 409 6.88 -15.30 28.83
CA LYS A 409 8.17 -15.86 28.38
C LYS A 409 8.02 -16.69 27.10
N ASN A 410 9.06 -16.66 26.28
CA ASN A 410 9.20 -17.53 25.13
C ASN A 410 9.59 -18.97 25.55
N GLU A 411 9.71 -19.88 24.57
CA GLU A 411 10.12 -21.29 24.81
C GLU A 411 11.49 -21.44 25.50
N LYS A 412 12.34 -20.40 25.43
CA LYS A 412 13.66 -20.36 26.08
C LYS A 412 13.62 -19.78 27.49
N GLY A 413 12.43 -19.40 27.98
CA GLY A 413 12.26 -18.79 29.30
C GLY A 413 12.63 -17.30 29.37
N GLU A 414 12.84 -16.63 28.24
CA GLU A 414 13.17 -15.21 28.15
C GLU A 414 11.90 -14.34 28.08
N ASP A 415 11.89 -13.20 28.76
CA ASP A 415 10.80 -12.21 28.65
C ASP A 415 10.69 -11.72 27.20
N ILE A 416 9.54 -11.96 26.56
CA ILE A 416 9.24 -11.54 25.19
C ILE A 416 9.30 -10.03 25.04
N PHE A 417 8.98 -9.30 26.10
CA PHE A 417 8.91 -7.84 26.13
C PHE A 417 10.05 -7.18 26.91
N ARG A 418 11.20 -7.86 27.04
CA ARG A 418 12.36 -7.39 27.83
C ARG A 418 12.77 -5.95 27.54
N HIS A 419 12.65 -5.51 26.28
CA HIS A 419 13.03 -4.17 25.84
C HIS A 419 11.83 -3.30 25.44
N LYS A 420 10.64 -3.70 25.87
CA LYS A 420 9.41 -2.96 25.68
C LYS A 420 8.82 -2.52 27.01
N PHE A 421 7.96 -1.52 26.92
CA PHE A 421 7.19 -1.02 28.07
C PHE A 421 8.03 -0.46 29.23
N GLU A 422 9.29 -0.06 29.00
CA GLU A 422 10.16 0.49 30.06
C GLU A 422 9.52 1.67 30.79
N ARG A 423 8.79 2.52 30.05
CA ARG A 423 8.05 3.64 30.63
C ARG A 423 6.93 3.14 31.53
N LEU A 424 6.13 2.17 31.06
CA LEU A 424 4.99 1.63 31.81
C LEU A 424 5.44 0.79 33.01
N ARG A 425 6.61 0.18 32.93
CA ARG A 425 7.24 -0.53 34.07
C ARG A 425 7.61 0.41 35.22
N ARG A 426 7.87 1.69 34.93
CA ARG A 426 8.16 2.73 35.95
C ARG A 426 6.92 3.30 36.60
N GLY A 427 5.78 3.25 35.92
CA GLY A 427 4.51 3.75 36.44
C GLY A 427 3.40 3.50 35.43
N PHE A 428 2.44 2.68 35.79
CA PHE A 428 1.29 2.34 35.02
C PHE A 428 0.02 2.80 35.73
N ASP A 429 -0.84 3.52 35.01
CA ASP A 429 -2.15 3.96 35.47
C ASP A 429 -3.27 3.33 34.64
N LEU A 430 -4.03 2.44 35.27
CA LEU A 430 -5.14 1.74 34.63
C LEU A 430 -6.30 2.69 34.31
N GLU A 431 -6.49 3.71 35.13
CA GLU A 431 -7.57 4.70 34.95
C GLU A 431 -7.29 5.55 33.70
N ASP A 432 -6.04 6.04 33.59
CA ASP A 432 -5.59 6.81 32.44
C ASP A 432 -5.65 5.96 31.13
N LEU A 433 -5.36 4.65 31.23
CA LEU A 433 -5.54 3.75 30.08
C LEU A 433 -7.01 3.73 29.59
N TYR A 434 -7.98 3.60 30.49
CA TYR A 434 -9.40 3.61 30.11
C TYR A 434 -9.80 4.95 29.47
N GLU A 435 -9.37 6.06 30.06
CA GLU A 435 -9.66 7.40 29.53
C GLU A 435 -9.06 7.60 28.12
N LYS A 436 -7.81 7.21 27.92
CA LYS A 436 -7.11 7.47 26.66
C LYS A 436 -7.47 6.51 25.55
N VAL A 437 -7.66 5.23 25.85
CA VAL A 437 -7.94 4.21 24.83
C VAL A 437 -9.42 4.12 24.51
N PHE A 438 -10.27 4.10 25.55
CA PHE A 438 -11.71 3.83 25.43
C PHE A 438 -12.59 5.07 25.66
N ASN A 439 -11.99 6.26 25.75
CA ASN A 439 -12.67 7.53 26.01
C ASN A 439 -13.50 7.54 27.30
N GLY A 440 -13.07 6.79 28.34
CA GLY A 440 -13.72 6.75 29.62
C GLY A 440 -14.08 5.34 30.11
N ARG A 441 -15.08 5.27 30.97
CA ARG A 441 -15.56 4.01 31.59
C ARG A 441 -17.04 3.81 31.37
N GLY A 442 -17.48 2.57 31.53
CA GLY A 442 -18.88 2.19 31.45
C GLY A 442 -19.08 0.80 30.85
N LYS A 443 -20.33 0.40 30.71
CA LYS A 443 -20.70 -0.82 29.96
C LYS A 443 -20.43 -0.62 28.46
N LEU A 444 -19.85 -1.61 27.81
CA LEU A 444 -19.66 -1.59 26.36
C LEU A 444 -21.04 -1.57 25.66
N ARG A 445 -21.22 -0.60 24.79
CA ARG A 445 -22.39 -0.46 23.93
C ARG A 445 -21.96 -0.54 22.45
N ILE A 446 -22.71 -1.30 21.68
CA ILE A 446 -22.51 -1.49 20.24
C ILE A 446 -23.72 -0.90 19.53
N LEU A 447 -23.50 0.15 18.71
CA LEU A 447 -24.57 0.87 18.03
C LEU A 447 -24.40 0.76 16.50
N GLU A 448 -25.44 0.28 15.83
CA GLU A 448 -25.51 0.31 14.36
C GLU A 448 -25.69 1.75 13.88
N ILE A 449 -24.78 2.25 13.05
CA ILE A 449 -24.84 3.61 12.47
C ILE A 449 -25.75 3.57 11.24
N LYS A 450 -26.95 4.12 11.37
CA LYS A 450 -27.96 4.00 10.31
C LYS A 450 -27.63 4.78 9.03
N ARG A 451 -26.85 5.84 9.14
CA ARG A 451 -26.41 6.64 8.00
C ARG A 451 -25.17 6.09 7.28
N ALA A 452 -24.55 5.04 7.82
CA ALA A 452 -23.36 4.41 7.26
C ALA A 452 -23.52 2.89 7.28
N GLU A 453 -23.85 2.31 6.13
CA GLU A 453 -24.08 0.87 6.00
C GLU A 453 -22.83 0.08 6.37
N GLY A 454 -22.99 -0.95 7.19
CA GLY A 454 -21.90 -1.83 7.64
C GLY A 454 -21.07 -1.27 8.78
N GLU A 455 -21.43 -0.12 9.36
CA GLU A 455 -20.70 0.46 10.49
C GLU A 455 -21.43 0.24 11.83
N PHE A 456 -20.63 -0.17 12.84
CA PHE A 456 -21.07 -0.28 14.22
C PHE A 456 -20.11 0.51 15.11
N GLY A 457 -20.63 1.52 15.81
CA GLY A 457 -19.88 2.32 16.76
C GLY A 457 -19.73 1.60 18.11
N LEU A 458 -18.55 1.73 18.73
CA LEU A 458 -18.22 1.21 20.05
C LEU A 458 -18.03 2.37 21.02
N ARG A 459 -18.78 2.37 22.12
CA ARG A 459 -18.61 3.36 23.19
C ARG A 459 -18.83 2.74 24.58
N LEU A 460 -18.34 3.39 25.61
CA LEU A 460 -18.56 3.01 26.99
C LEU A 460 -19.60 3.94 27.64
N GLY A 461 -20.74 3.39 28.08
CA GLY A 461 -21.85 4.20 28.59
C GLY A 461 -22.31 5.25 27.57
N GLU A 462 -22.31 6.52 27.97
CA GLU A 462 -22.66 7.66 27.12
C GLU A 462 -21.43 8.45 26.61
N ASN A 463 -20.21 7.92 26.81
CA ASN A 463 -19.00 8.58 26.36
C ASN A 463 -18.92 8.64 24.82
N ALA A 464 -17.98 9.42 24.30
CA ALA A 464 -17.70 9.48 22.86
C ALA A 464 -17.32 8.10 22.30
N TYR A 465 -17.62 7.84 21.03
CA TYR A 465 -17.19 6.61 20.36
C TYR A 465 -15.66 6.50 20.40
N PHE A 466 -15.16 5.39 20.94
CA PHE A 466 -13.74 5.08 20.91
C PHE A 466 -13.36 4.17 19.75
N GLY A 467 -14.33 3.45 19.20
CA GLY A 467 -14.07 2.48 18.15
C GLY A 467 -15.19 2.37 17.14
N VAL A 468 -14.84 1.79 15.99
CA VAL A 468 -15.77 1.46 14.91
C VAL A 468 -15.46 0.07 14.37
N VAL A 469 -16.51 -0.73 14.16
CA VAL A 469 -16.47 -1.98 13.39
C VAL A 469 -17.01 -1.67 12.00
N ASN A 470 -16.26 -2.05 10.96
CA ASN A 470 -16.70 -1.94 9.57
C ASN A 470 -16.79 -3.34 8.94
N ILE A 471 -17.97 -3.72 8.46
CA ILE A 471 -18.26 -5.07 7.98
C ILE A 471 -19.18 -5.07 6.76
N GLY A 472 -18.97 -6.02 5.83
CA GLY A 472 -19.78 -6.15 4.62
C GLY A 472 -21.11 -6.87 4.80
N ASP A 473 -21.16 -7.94 5.64
CA ASP A 473 -22.38 -8.71 5.90
C ASP A 473 -22.98 -8.36 7.28
N VAL A 474 -23.80 -7.33 7.26
CA VAL A 474 -24.48 -6.79 8.45
C VAL A 474 -25.40 -7.83 9.11
N SER A 475 -26.12 -8.62 8.30
CA SER A 475 -27.14 -9.57 8.82
C SER A 475 -26.48 -10.72 9.56
N ALA A 476 -25.46 -11.33 8.99
CA ALA A 476 -24.69 -12.39 9.64
C ALA A 476 -24.00 -11.87 10.91
N PHE A 477 -23.42 -10.68 10.87
CA PHE A 477 -22.75 -10.10 12.03
C PHE A 477 -23.72 -9.84 13.20
N LYS A 478 -24.89 -9.28 12.94
CA LYS A 478 -25.92 -9.08 13.99
C LYS A 478 -26.37 -10.38 14.64
N LYS A 479 -26.54 -11.43 13.84
CA LYS A 479 -26.90 -12.75 14.36
C LYS A 479 -25.83 -13.26 15.34
N LEU A 480 -24.57 -13.19 14.93
CA LEU A 480 -23.43 -13.60 15.73
C LEU A 480 -23.29 -12.83 17.04
N LEU A 481 -23.41 -11.51 16.99
CA LEU A 481 -23.35 -10.68 18.21
C LEU A 481 -24.42 -11.10 19.22
N LYS A 482 -25.65 -11.37 18.75
CA LYS A 482 -26.75 -11.84 19.61
C LYS A 482 -26.45 -13.21 20.21
N GLU A 483 -25.94 -14.17 19.43
CA GLU A 483 -25.54 -15.50 19.91
C GLU A 483 -24.45 -15.44 20.99
N LYS A 484 -23.57 -14.42 20.94
CA LYS A 484 -22.52 -14.16 21.94
C LYS A 484 -22.97 -13.24 23.09
N GLY A 485 -24.26 -12.92 23.15
CA GLY A 485 -24.83 -12.13 24.24
C GLY A 485 -24.50 -10.63 24.20
N PHE A 486 -24.18 -10.10 23.00
CA PHE A 486 -24.05 -8.66 22.81
C PHE A 486 -25.41 -8.04 22.48
N GLU A 487 -25.73 -6.93 23.11
CA GLU A 487 -26.85 -6.08 22.76
C GLU A 487 -26.47 -5.11 21.65
N ILE A 488 -27.33 -4.93 20.65
CA ILE A 488 -27.11 -4.01 19.55
C ILE A 488 -28.18 -2.92 19.62
N GLU A 489 -27.73 -1.70 19.72
CA GLU A 489 -28.56 -0.51 19.68
C GLU A 489 -28.50 0.14 18.28
N GLN A 490 -29.25 1.22 18.07
CA GLN A 490 -29.27 1.95 16.82
C GLN A 490 -28.88 3.41 17.06
N ASP A 491 -28.03 3.95 16.22
CA ASP A 491 -27.73 5.36 16.12
C ASP A 491 -28.20 5.89 14.75
N ALA A 492 -29.24 6.72 14.78
CA ALA A 492 -29.85 7.32 13.58
C ALA A 492 -29.27 8.71 13.26
N ILE A 493 -28.43 9.26 14.14
CA ILE A 493 -27.98 10.65 14.09
C ILE A 493 -26.56 10.76 13.54
N SER A 494 -25.65 9.91 14.01
CA SER A 494 -24.23 9.99 13.64
C SER A 494 -24.00 9.69 12.16
N ASP A 495 -23.12 10.46 11.56
CA ASP A 495 -22.56 10.18 10.23
C ASP A 495 -21.50 9.06 10.33
N SER A 496 -20.90 8.69 9.19
CA SER A 496 -19.86 7.66 9.15
C SER A 496 -18.74 7.90 10.18
N LEU A 497 -18.59 6.98 11.11
CA LEU A 497 -17.49 6.96 12.09
C LEU A 497 -16.17 6.59 11.40
N PHE A 498 -16.23 5.72 10.40
CA PHE A 498 -15.08 5.32 9.62
C PHE A 498 -14.47 6.51 8.87
N ASP A 499 -15.29 7.34 8.23
CA ASP A 499 -14.82 8.56 7.56
C ASP A 499 -14.29 9.59 8.56
N SER A 500 -14.84 9.60 9.78
CA SER A 500 -14.39 10.50 10.84
C SER A 500 -12.95 10.21 11.32
N ILE A 501 -12.42 9.00 11.08
CA ILE A 501 -11.04 8.64 11.47
C ILE A 501 -10.01 9.61 10.89
N LYS A 502 -10.24 10.13 9.70
CA LYS A 502 -9.32 11.05 9.03
C LYS A 502 -9.34 12.47 9.59
N ARG A 503 -10.30 12.81 10.43
CA ARG A 503 -10.42 14.16 11.00
C ARG A 503 -9.43 14.33 12.16
N GLU A 504 -8.84 15.51 12.28
CA GLU A 504 -7.87 15.84 13.33
C GLU A 504 -8.43 15.65 14.76
N ASN A 505 -9.72 15.94 14.95
CA ASN A 505 -10.43 15.84 16.22
C ASN A 505 -11.15 14.50 16.42
N SER A 506 -10.80 13.47 15.67
CA SER A 506 -11.42 12.14 15.78
C SER A 506 -11.24 11.54 17.16
N THR A 507 -12.34 11.09 17.75
CA THR A 507 -12.34 10.32 19.00
C THR A 507 -12.06 8.84 18.79
N ILE A 508 -12.11 8.37 17.54
CA ILE A 508 -11.93 6.95 17.19
C ILE A 508 -10.46 6.56 17.38
N ASN A 509 -10.22 5.63 18.28
CA ASN A 509 -8.93 5.05 18.63
C ASN A 509 -8.78 3.63 18.10
N VAL A 510 -9.90 2.90 17.89
CA VAL A 510 -9.91 1.49 17.51
C VAL A 510 -10.73 1.29 16.24
N LEU A 511 -10.16 0.55 15.28
CA LEU A 511 -10.85 0.15 14.07
C LEU A 511 -10.81 -1.38 13.95
N ILE A 512 -11.97 -2.01 13.81
CA ILE A 512 -12.11 -3.45 13.65
C ILE A 512 -12.78 -3.73 12.31
N GLY A 513 -12.18 -4.60 11.48
CA GLY A 513 -12.78 -4.90 10.19
C GLY A 513 -12.25 -6.14 9.49
N SER A 514 -12.91 -6.49 8.39
CA SER A 514 -12.45 -7.56 7.50
C SER A 514 -11.37 -7.03 6.54
N LYS A 515 -10.64 -7.93 5.88
CA LYS A 515 -9.58 -7.60 4.91
C LYS A 515 -10.03 -6.67 3.78
N LYS A 516 -11.31 -6.70 3.39
CA LYS A 516 -11.84 -5.91 2.28
C LYS A 516 -11.69 -4.41 2.47
N PHE A 517 -11.86 -3.89 3.69
CA PHE A 517 -11.76 -2.44 3.89
C PHE A 517 -10.31 -1.93 3.79
N ILE A 518 -9.33 -2.82 3.96
CA ILE A 518 -7.91 -2.46 3.88
C ILE A 518 -7.51 -2.07 2.46
N GLU A 519 -8.15 -2.64 1.46
CA GLU A 519 -7.80 -2.46 0.05
C GLU A 519 -8.19 -1.07 -0.52
N GLY A 520 -9.08 -0.33 0.12
CA GLY A 520 -9.51 1.00 -0.36
C GLY A 520 -9.26 2.13 0.64
N TRP A 521 -8.62 1.83 1.77
CA TRP A 521 -8.51 2.78 2.87
C TRP A 521 -7.14 3.45 2.95
N ASP A 522 -7.14 4.75 3.21
CA ASP A 522 -5.93 5.55 3.35
C ASP A 522 -5.94 6.34 4.65
N THR A 523 -4.98 6.05 5.54
CA THR A 523 -4.72 6.82 6.76
C THR A 523 -3.27 6.72 7.19
N TRP A 524 -2.76 7.77 7.79
CA TRP A 524 -1.39 7.84 8.33
C TRP A 524 -1.34 7.49 9.83
N ARG A 525 -2.51 7.29 10.44
CA ARG A 525 -2.67 7.10 11.88
C ARG A 525 -2.30 5.71 12.38
N VAL A 526 -2.27 4.67 11.51
CA VAL A 526 -2.06 3.28 11.95
C VAL A 526 -0.74 3.15 12.71
N SER A 527 -0.81 2.63 13.93
CA SER A 527 0.32 2.52 14.84
C SER A 527 0.43 1.16 15.52
N CYS A 528 -0.70 0.51 15.77
CA CYS A 528 -0.77 -0.86 16.28
C CYS A 528 -1.73 -1.69 15.44
N MET A 529 -1.39 -2.97 15.23
CA MET A 529 -2.19 -3.93 14.50
C MET A 529 -2.36 -5.23 15.29
N GLY A 530 -3.59 -5.70 15.42
CA GLY A 530 -3.92 -7.06 15.82
C GLY A 530 -4.34 -7.89 14.61
N LEU A 531 -3.65 -8.98 14.33
CA LEU A 531 -3.94 -9.86 13.20
C LEU A 531 -4.52 -11.18 13.69
N LEU A 532 -5.71 -11.56 13.18
CA LEU A 532 -6.43 -12.76 13.57
C LEU A 532 -6.60 -13.69 12.38
N ASN A 533 -6.30 -15.00 12.58
CA ASN A 533 -6.52 -16.08 11.60
C ASN A 533 -6.09 -15.74 10.14
N ILE A 534 -5.03 -14.98 9.99
CA ILE A 534 -4.46 -14.69 8.68
C ILE A 534 -3.53 -15.82 8.29
N GLY A 535 -3.90 -16.63 7.27
CA GLY A 535 -3.21 -17.85 6.89
C GLY A 535 -2.03 -17.66 5.94
N LYS A 536 -1.19 -18.72 5.80
CA LYS A 536 0.01 -18.75 4.93
C LYS A 536 -0.24 -18.42 3.44
N GLY A 537 -1.47 -18.55 2.94
CA GLY A 537 -1.83 -18.24 1.54
C GLY A 537 -2.03 -16.75 1.23
N GLU A 538 -1.96 -15.87 2.22
CA GLU A 538 -2.41 -14.48 2.15
C GLU A 538 -1.27 -13.45 2.12
N GLY A 539 -0.06 -13.88 1.82
CA GLY A 539 1.15 -13.06 1.80
C GLY A 539 1.01 -11.69 1.11
N PRO A 540 0.42 -11.56 -0.11
CA PRO A 540 0.25 -10.26 -0.76
C PRO A 540 -0.60 -9.28 0.04
N GLN A 541 -1.69 -9.76 0.64
CA GLN A 541 -2.60 -8.93 1.43
C GLN A 541 -1.94 -8.43 2.72
N ILE A 542 -1.15 -9.31 3.37
CA ILE A 542 -0.36 -8.94 4.55
C ILE A 542 0.67 -7.85 4.22
N ILE A 543 1.39 -7.99 3.10
CA ILE A 543 2.37 -6.99 2.66
C ILE A 543 1.69 -5.64 2.35
N GLN A 544 0.52 -5.66 1.73
CA GLN A 544 -0.26 -4.45 1.48
C GLN A 544 -0.71 -3.80 2.78
N LEU A 545 -1.21 -4.60 3.72
CA LEU A 545 -1.61 -4.13 5.06
C LEU A 545 -0.43 -3.50 5.80
N PHE A 546 0.71 -4.18 5.85
CA PHE A 546 1.92 -3.65 6.46
C PHE A 546 2.39 -2.38 5.75
N GLY A 547 2.41 -2.40 4.41
CA GLY A 547 2.78 -1.25 3.61
C GLY A 547 1.90 -0.02 3.87
N ARG A 548 0.63 -0.18 4.24
CA ARG A 548 -0.24 0.91 4.68
C ARG A 548 0.08 1.35 6.12
N GLY A 549 0.32 0.40 7.01
CA GLY A 549 0.64 0.67 8.41
C GLY A 549 1.98 1.37 8.62
N VAL A 550 2.98 1.08 7.78
CA VAL A 550 4.30 1.72 7.84
C VAL A 550 4.36 3.10 7.16
N ARG A 551 3.26 3.63 6.66
CA ARG A 551 3.26 4.97 6.06
C ARG A 551 3.65 6.04 7.07
N LEU A 552 4.49 6.95 6.65
CA LEU A 552 4.98 8.08 7.43
C LEU A 552 5.14 9.29 6.53
N LYS A 553 4.63 10.44 6.95
CA LYS A 553 4.82 11.71 6.23
C LYS A 553 6.22 12.27 6.47
N GLY A 554 6.68 12.24 7.72
CA GLY A 554 7.95 12.82 8.14
C GLY A 554 7.99 14.34 8.06
N LYS A 555 9.06 14.95 8.56
CA LYS A 555 9.26 16.39 8.49
C LYS A 555 9.38 16.83 7.04
N ASN A 556 8.68 17.90 6.66
CA ASN A 556 8.64 18.44 5.29
C ASN A 556 8.24 17.40 4.23
N LEU A 557 7.37 16.45 4.56
CA LEU A 557 6.96 15.35 3.67
C LEU A 557 8.15 14.52 3.17
N SER A 558 9.18 14.36 4.01
CA SER A 558 10.36 13.56 3.66
C SER A 558 10.07 12.07 3.47
N LEU A 559 8.96 11.57 4.01
CA LEU A 559 8.57 10.16 4.12
C LEU A 559 9.54 9.32 4.96
N LYS A 560 10.56 9.93 5.58
CA LYS A 560 11.63 9.26 6.34
C LYS A 560 11.39 9.33 7.83
N ARG A 561 11.87 8.29 8.53
CA ARG A 561 12.00 8.30 9.99
C ARG A 561 12.94 9.41 10.43
N SER A 562 12.61 10.04 11.54
CA SER A 562 13.38 11.17 12.08
C SER A 562 14.76 10.76 12.63
N GLY A 563 14.89 9.53 13.12
CA GLY A 563 16.02 9.12 13.98
C GLY A 563 16.00 9.76 15.37
N ASN A 564 14.93 10.51 15.72
CA ASN A 564 14.79 11.14 17.03
C ASN A 564 14.26 10.12 18.06
N PRO A 565 15.02 9.79 19.13
CA PRO A 565 14.59 8.84 20.15
C PRO A 565 13.29 9.23 20.85
N GLU A 566 12.99 10.53 20.97
CA GLU A 566 11.80 11.02 21.68
C GLU A 566 10.48 10.63 21.00
N ILE A 567 10.49 10.43 19.69
CA ILE A 567 9.31 10.08 18.90
C ILE A 567 9.45 8.74 18.17
N SER A 568 10.53 8.00 18.41
CA SER A 568 10.76 6.68 17.77
C SER A 568 9.60 5.70 18.00
N THR A 569 8.97 5.75 19.16
CA THR A 569 7.76 4.95 19.48
C THR A 569 6.60 5.28 18.52
N LEU A 570 6.43 6.54 18.13
CA LEU A 570 5.38 6.98 17.21
C LEU A 570 5.73 6.64 15.74
N GLU A 571 7.01 6.51 15.45
CA GLU A 571 7.53 6.08 14.14
C GLU A 571 7.69 4.56 14.02
N THR A 572 7.11 3.79 14.96
CA THR A 572 7.13 2.33 14.96
C THR A 572 5.71 1.77 14.84
N LEU A 573 5.52 0.84 13.90
CA LEU A 573 4.31 0.05 13.76
C LEU A 573 4.45 -1.23 14.59
N ASN A 574 3.57 -1.45 15.56
CA ASN A 574 3.54 -2.67 16.36
C ASN A 574 2.50 -3.66 15.84
N ILE A 575 2.92 -4.88 15.51
CA ILE A 575 2.09 -5.90 14.88
C ILE A 575 2.03 -7.13 15.78
N TYR A 576 0.83 -7.53 16.14
CA TYR A 576 0.57 -8.67 17.01
C TYR A 576 -0.23 -9.75 16.29
N GLY A 577 0.33 -10.94 16.17
CA GLY A 577 -0.40 -12.13 15.73
C GLY A 577 -1.24 -12.70 16.87
N ILE A 578 -2.53 -12.36 16.87
CA ILE A 578 -3.50 -12.84 17.83
C ILE A 578 -4.22 -14.04 17.20
N SER A 579 -3.68 -15.25 17.35
CA SER A 579 -4.13 -16.48 16.65
C SER A 579 -3.80 -16.49 15.15
N ALA A 580 -2.60 -16.05 14.76
CA ALA A 580 -2.18 -16.05 13.36
C ALA A 580 -0.90 -16.88 13.17
N ASP A 581 -0.86 -17.70 12.13
CA ASP A 581 0.28 -18.56 11.76
C ASP A 581 0.80 -18.15 10.36
N TYR A 582 1.46 -16.97 10.25
CA TYR A 582 1.76 -16.34 8.96
C TYR A 582 3.25 -16.07 8.67
N ILE A 583 4.19 -16.41 9.58
CA ILE A 583 5.65 -16.27 9.34
C ILE A 583 6.36 -17.61 9.43
#